data_1652234e40452d68e8c4018511b55f40
#
_entry.id   1652234e40452d68e8c4018511b55f40
#
_cell.length_a   1.000
_cell.length_b   1.000
_cell.length_c   1.000
_cell.angle_alpha   90.00
_cell.angle_beta   90.00
_cell.angle_gamma   90.00
#
_symmetry.space_group_name_H-M   'P 1'
#
loop_
_entity.id
_entity.type
_entity.pdbx_description
1 polymer ?
#
loop_
_entity_poly.entity_id
_entity_poly.type
_entity_poly.pdbx_seq_one_letter_code
_entity_poly.pdbx_strand_id
1 'polypeptide(L)'
;MLLRIKGLIPTDKLSIVRGILDSAEFINGKLSAGKEAVNVKNNEELPQNHPQMATLNNIVMGLLVNHPIYQYGVLPHRIAAPFYARYTPGKQYGYHVDDPVMGQADRYRTDVSITVFLNQPDEYEGGDLTLMTATGEVK
;
A
#
# COMPACT_ATOMS: atom_id res chain seq x y z
N MET A 1 -11.81 9.19 -9.20
CA MET A 1 -10.64 9.41 -10.08
C MET A 1 -9.67 8.26 -9.84
N LEU A 2 -9.13 7.64 -10.89
CA LEU A 2 -8.08 6.64 -10.81
C LEU A 2 -6.86 7.15 -11.55
N LEU A 3 -5.72 7.24 -10.88
CA LEU A 3 -4.43 7.61 -11.46
C LEU A 3 -3.49 6.41 -11.41
N ARG A 4 -2.81 6.12 -12.52
CA ARG A 4 -1.80 5.05 -12.61
C ARG A 4 -0.45 5.67 -12.89
N ILE A 5 0.54 5.36 -12.03
CA ILE A 5 1.94 5.78 -12.18
C ILE A 5 2.76 4.53 -12.50
N LYS A 6 3.15 4.38 -13.76
CA LYS A 6 3.97 3.24 -14.20
C LYS A 6 5.44 3.51 -13.91
N GLY A 7 6.18 2.48 -13.50
CA GLY A 7 7.63 2.56 -13.31
C GLY A 7 8.07 3.53 -12.22
N LEU A 8 7.24 3.74 -11.18
CA LEU A 8 7.55 4.63 -10.07
C LEU A 8 8.91 4.32 -9.43
N ILE A 9 9.23 3.05 -9.24
CA ILE A 9 10.45 2.61 -8.58
C ILE A 9 11.41 2.04 -9.63
N PRO A 10 12.60 2.65 -9.85
CA PRO A 10 13.62 2.10 -10.73
C PRO A 10 14.08 0.70 -10.28
N THR A 11 14.52 -0.12 -11.21
CA THR A 11 14.84 -1.54 -10.98
C THR A 11 15.89 -1.75 -9.89
N ASP A 12 16.93 -0.91 -9.85
CA ASP A 12 17.97 -0.96 -8.81
C ASP A 12 17.40 -0.70 -7.41
N LYS A 13 16.51 0.28 -7.28
CA LYS A 13 15.83 0.59 -6.02
C LYS A 13 14.81 -0.46 -5.65
N LEU A 14 14.07 -0.99 -6.63
CA LEU A 14 13.11 -2.08 -6.40
C LEU A 14 13.81 -3.33 -5.87
N SER A 15 14.98 -3.67 -6.40
CA SER A 15 15.78 -4.80 -5.92
C SER A 15 16.18 -4.64 -4.45
N ILE A 16 16.55 -3.43 -4.02
CA ILE A 16 16.86 -3.15 -2.61
C ILE A 16 15.61 -3.32 -1.74
N VAL A 17 14.49 -2.72 -2.16
CA VAL A 17 13.22 -2.82 -1.43
C VAL A 17 12.78 -4.28 -1.28
N ARG A 18 12.79 -5.05 -2.36
CA ARG A 18 12.42 -6.47 -2.34
C ARG A 18 13.37 -7.30 -1.48
N GLY A 19 14.67 -7.09 -1.58
CA GLY A 19 15.67 -7.80 -0.76
C GLY A 19 15.45 -7.61 0.74
N ILE A 20 15.05 -6.41 1.17
CA ILE A 20 14.67 -6.13 2.56
C ILE A 20 13.38 -6.88 2.93
N LEU A 21 12.35 -6.80 2.10
CA LEU A 21 11.05 -7.40 2.36
C LEU A 21 11.10 -8.94 2.33
N ASP A 22 11.87 -9.53 1.42
CA ASP A 22 12.01 -10.98 1.29
C ASP A 22 12.72 -11.61 2.50
N SER A 23 13.61 -10.87 3.15
CA SER A 23 14.32 -11.31 4.35
C SER A 23 13.62 -11.00 5.67
N ALA A 24 12.53 -10.22 5.62
CA ALA A 24 11.85 -9.73 6.81
C ALA A 24 10.81 -10.73 7.37
N GLU A 25 10.62 -10.68 8.68
CA GLU A 25 9.52 -11.36 9.34
C GLU A 25 8.24 -10.49 9.25
N PHE A 26 7.16 -11.09 8.75
CA PHE A 26 5.86 -10.47 8.65
C PHE A 26 4.94 -10.96 9.76
N ILE A 27 4.07 -10.08 10.22
CA ILE A 27 3.05 -10.38 11.24
C ILE A 27 1.65 -10.38 10.63
N ASN A 28 0.66 -10.83 11.38
CA ASN A 28 -0.72 -10.83 10.93
C ASN A 28 -1.22 -9.40 10.71
N GLY A 29 -1.61 -9.09 9.47
CA GLY A 29 -2.06 -7.76 9.07
C GLY A 29 -3.42 -7.33 9.64
N LYS A 30 -4.19 -8.24 10.27
CA LYS A 30 -5.43 -7.87 10.96
C LYS A 30 -5.24 -6.87 12.09
N LEU A 31 -4.04 -6.79 12.65
CA LEU A 31 -3.71 -5.87 13.74
C LEU A 31 -3.81 -4.39 13.34
N SER A 32 -3.65 -4.07 12.06
CA SER A 32 -3.76 -2.71 11.51
C SER A 32 -5.12 -2.41 10.89
N ALA A 33 -6.03 -3.38 10.83
CA ALA A 33 -7.35 -3.21 10.22
C ALA A 33 -8.31 -2.43 11.12
N GLY A 34 -9.11 -1.55 10.53
CA GLY A 34 -10.26 -0.94 11.18
C GLY A 34 -11.31 -1.98 11.58
N LYS A 35 -12.26 -1.60 12.43
CA LYS A 35 -13.24 -2.52 13.04
C LYS A 35 -14.02 -3.36 12.02
N GLU A 36 -14.37 -2.79 10.88
CA GLU A 36 -15.16 -3.48 9.85
C GLU A 36 -14.28 -4.29 8.90
N ALA A 37 -13.14 -3.73 8.53
CA ALA A 37 -12.20 -4.34 7.59
C ALA A 37 -11.47 -5.59 8.17
N VAL A 38 -11.37 -5.72 9.48
CA VAL A 38 -10.70 -6.85 10.16
C VAL A 38 -11.29 -8.21 9.77
N ASN A 39 -12.58 -8.28 9.48
CA ASN A 39 -13.29 -9.53 9.14
C ASN A 39 -12.95 -10.05 7.74
N VAL A 40 -12.58 -9.14 6.83
CA VAL A 40 -12.26 -9.44 5.43
C VAL A 40 -10.78 -9.34 5.09
N LYS A 41 -9.94 -8.93 6.07
CA LYS A 41 -8.50 -8.82 5.92
C LYS A 41 -7.80 -10.11 6.30
N ASN A 42 -7.14 -10.73 5.33
CA ASN A 42 -6.31 -11.91 5.53
C ASN A 42 -5.01 -11.73 4.75
N ASN A 43 -4.08 -10.97 5.33
CA ASN A 43 -2.75 -10.72 4.78
C ASN A 43 -1.70 -10.69 5.90
N GLU A 44 -0.47 -10.45 5.53
CA GLU A 44 0.64 -10.23 6.45
C GLU A 44 1.18 -8.80 6.24
N GLU A 45 1.71 -8.20 7.29
CA GLU A 45 2.29 -6.86 7.24
C GLU A 45 3.66 -6.82 7.91
N LEU A 46 4.54 -5.99 7.38
CA LEU A 46 5.81 -5.69 8.02
C LEU A 46 5.53 -4.88 9.29
N PRO A 47 6.09 -5.27 10.46
CA PRO A 47 5.94 -4.49 11.69
C PRO A 47 6.42 -3.05 11.51
N GLN A 48 5.65 -2.08 12.00
CA GLN A 48 6.00 -0.64 11.89
C GLN A 48 7.31 -0.27 12.60
N ASN A 49 7.74 -1.05 13.57
CA ASN A 49 9.02 -0.90 14.26
C ASN A 49 10.17 -1.69 13.63
N HIS A 50 10.00 -2.21 12.41
CA HIS A 50 11.04 -2.95 11.71
C HIS A 50 12.30 -2.07 11.51
N PRO A 51 13.51 -2.57 11.75
CA PRO A 51 14.75 -1.76 11.67
C PRO A 51 14.99 -1.07 10.31
N GLN A 52 14.53 -1.70 9.22
CA GLN A 52 14.67 -1.16 7.86
C GLN A 52 13.47 -0.31 7.39
N MET A 53 12.49 -0.03 8.25
CA MET A 53 11.31 0.75 7.87
C MET A 53 11.68 2.13 7.32
N ALA A 54 12.65 2.81 7.95
CA ALA A 54 13.10 4.10 7.47
C ALA A 54 13.75 4.03 6.08
N THR A 55 14.53 3.00 5.81
CA THR A 55 15.16 2.78 4.49
C THR A 55 14.09 2.53 3.42
N LEU A 56 13.12 1.67 3.70
CA LEU A 56 12.00 1.38 2.80
C LEU A 56 11.21 2.66 2.48
N ASN A 57 10.84 3.41 3.52
CA ASN A 57 10.07 4.64 3.37
C ASN A 57 10.85 5.72 2.62
N ASN A 58 12.14 5.89 2.86
CA ASN A 58 12.96 6.84 2.14
C ASN A 58 13.03 6.53 0.64
N ILE A 59 13.06 5.25 0.27
CA ILE A 59 13.05 4.84 -1.15
C ILE A 59 11.65 5.04 -1.74
N VAL A 60 10.65 4.35 -1.20
CA VAL A 60 9.31 4.27 -1.81
C VAL A 60 8.60 5.63 -1.76
N MET A 61 8.54 6.21 -0.56
CA MET A 61 7.87 7.50 -0.35
C MET A 61 8.63 8.65 -0.99
N GLY A 62 9.98 8.63 -0.94
CA GLY A 62 10.80 9.64 -1.59
C GLY A 62 10.56 9.71 -3.10
N LEU A 63 10.42 8.57 -3.76
CA LEU A 63 10.08 8.51 -5.19
C LEU A 63 8.63 8.99 -5.45
N LEU A 64 7.69 8.57 -4.62
CA LEU A 64 6.28 8.92 -4.77
C LEU A 64 6.04 10.42 -4.59
N VAL A 65 6.51 11.00 -3.48
CA VAL A 65 6.22 12.42 -3.16
C VAL A 65 6.86 13.41 -4.14
N ASN A 66 7.91 12.99 -4.83
CA ASN A 66 8.57 13.79 -5.86
C ASN A 66 8.05 13.53 -7.28
N HIS A 67 7.11 12.59 -7.45
CA HIS A 67 6.59 12.26 -8.77
C HIS A 67 5.56 13.30 -9.25
N PRO A 68 5.70 13.87 -10.47
CA PRO A 68 4.80 14.93 -10.94
C PRO A 68 3.31 14.54 -10.96
N ILE A 69 2.99 13.31 -11.38
CA ILE A 69 1.59 12.84 -11.37
C ILE A 69 1.02 12.83 -9.95
N TYR A 70 1.83 12.43 -8.96
CA TYR A 70 1.40 12.48 -7.56
C TYR A 70 1.20 13.93 -7.10
N GLN A 71 2.18 14.79 -7.31
CA GLN A 71 2.12 16.18 -6.86
C GLN A 71 0.94 16.96 -7.47
N TYR A 72 0.79 16.88 -8.80
CA TYR A 72 -0.21 17.68 -9.52
C TYR A 72 -1.55 16.99 -9.70
N GLY A 73 -1.59 15.67 -9.67
CA GLY A 73 -2.84 14.90 -9.80
C GLY A 73 -3.53 14.64 -8.48
N VAL A 74 -2.78 14.49 -7.38
CA VAL A 74 -3.32 14.23 -6.04
C VAL A 74 -3.43 15.51 -5.21
N LEU A 75 -2.53 16.49 -5.40
CA LEU A 75 -2.44 17.73 -4.62
C LEU A 75 -2.37 17.43 -3.10
N PRO A 76 -1.41 16.63 -2.66
CA PRO A 76 -1.40 16.13 -1.30
C PRO A 76 -1.11 17.24 -0.29
N HIS A 77 -1.90 17.29 0.78
CA HIS A 77 -1.62 18.13 1.94
C HIS A 77 -0.80 17.33 2.98
N ARG A 78 -1.17 16.07 3.18
CA ARG A 78 -0.53 15.15 4.13
C ARG A 78 -0.51 13.75 3.55
N ILE A 79 0.52 12.97 3.88
CA ILE A 79 0.61 11.56 3.53
C ILE A 79 0.83 10.74 4.81
N ALA A 80 0.09 9.63 4.94
CA ALA A 80 0.27 8.69 6.05
C ALA A 80 1.53 7.82 5.85
N ALA A 81 2.03 7.27 6.95
CA ALA A 81 3.06 6.23 6.87
C ALA A 81 2.50 5.01 6.11
N PRO A 82 3.28 4.42 5.20
CA PRO A 82 2.82 3.27 4.42
C PRO A 82 2.82 1.99 5.26
N PHE A 83 1.97 1.04 4.86
CA PHE A 83 2.05 -0.34 5.28
C PHE A 83 2.67 -1.18 4.15
N TYR A 84 3.61 -2.06 4.50
CA TYR A 84 4.14 -3.03 3.56
C TYR A 84 3.41 -4.36 3.78
N ALA A 85 2.53 -4.69 2.85
CA ALA A 85 1.67 -5.87 2.93
C ALA A 85 2.15 -6.99 2.02
N ARG A 86 2.03 -8.23 2.49
CA ARG A 86 2.33 -9.44 1.74
C ARG A 86 1.10 -10.33 1.65
N TYR A 87 0.84 -10.78 0.44
CA TYR A 87 -0.22 -11.73 0.11
C TYR A 87 0.41 -13.00 -0.43
N THR A 88 0.35 -14.09 0.32
CA THR A 88 0.75 -15.43 -0.12
C THR A 88 -0.47 -16.19 -0.65
N PRO A 89 -0.31 -17.33 -1.36
CA PRO A 89 -1.43 -18.10 -1.88
C PRO A 89 -2.55 -18.33 -0.86
N GLY A 90 -3.79 -18.02 -1.27
CA GLY A 90 -4.97 -18.11 -0.40
C GLY A 90 -5.21 -16.91 0.52
N LYS A 91 -4.35 -15.91 0.50
CA LYS A 91 -4.56 -14.65 1.24
C LYS A 91 -5.22 -13.60 0.38
N GLN A 92 -6.05 -12.78 1.01
CA GLN A 92 -6.80 -11.72 0.34
C GLN A 92 -7.18 -10.60 1.32
N TYR A 93 -7.52 -9.47 0.78
CA TYR A 93 -8.22 -8.41 1.49
C TYR A 93 -9.53 -8.19 0.74
N GLY A 94 -10.64 -8.61 1.33
CA GLY A 94 -11.95 -8.53 0.71
C GLY A 94 -12.44 -7.10 0.52
N TYR A 95 -13.58 -6.94 -0.15
CA TYR A 95 -14.19 -5.62 -0.34
C TYR A 95 -14.41 -4.91 0.99
N HIS A 96 -13.99 -3.69 1.06
CA HIS A 96 -14.12 -2.80 2.22
C HIS A 96 -14.11 -1.35 1.77
N VAL A 97 -14.46 -0.47 2.67
CA VAL A 97 -14.28 0.97 2.53
C VAL A 97 -13.14 1.38 3.46
N ASP A 98 -12.20 2.14 2.93
CA ASP A 98 -11.09 2.67 3.75
C ASP A 98 -11.63 3.65 4.81
N ASP A 99 -10.98 3.69 5.97
CA ASP A 99 -11.36 4.60 7.03
C ASP A 99 -11.22 6.06 6.55
N PRO A 100 -12.31 6.86 6.58
CA PRO A 100 -12.28 8.24 6.09
C PRO A 100 -11.50 9.19 7.02
N VAL A 101 -11.22 8.75 8.26
CA VAL A 101 -10.48 9.52 9.26
C VAL A 101 -9.51 8.59 9.98
N MET A 102 -8.23 8.86 9.86
CA MET A 102 -7.16 8.12 10.52
C MET A 102 -6.46 8.96 11.61
N GLY A 103 -5.57 8.29 12.36
CA GLY A 103 -4.84 8.89 13.48
C GLY A 103 -5.60 8.79 14.82
N GLN A 104 -4.86 8.74 15.92
CA GLN A 104 -5.45 8.67 17.27
C GLN A 104 -5.55 10.05 17.92
N ALA A 105 -4.44 10.71 18.19
CA ALA A 105 -4.40 12.04 18.79
C ALA A 105 -4.47 13.15 17.74
N ASP A 106 -3.74 12.99 16.65
CA ASP A 106 -3.72 13.92 15.51
C ASP A 106 -4.51 13.30 14.36
N ARG A 107 -5.84 13.45 14.42
CA ARG A 107 -6.76 12.89 13.43
C ARG A 107 -6.69 13.67 12.12
N TYR A 108 -6.74 12.95 10.99
CA TYR A 108 -6.74 13.54 9.66
C TYR A 108 -7.68 12.78 8.71
N ARG A 109 -8.23 13.52 7.76
CA ARG A 109 -9.09 12.97 6.72
C ARG A 109 -8.25 12.27 5.66
N THR A 110 -8.73 11.13 5.19
CA THR A 110 -8.13 10.35 4.09
C THR A 110 -9.02 10.49 2.85
N ASP A 111 -8.54 11.22 1.86
CA ASP A 111 -9.28 11.49 0.62
C ASP A 111 -8.84 10.58 -0.54
N VAL A 112 -7.63 10.04 -0.47
CA VAL A 112 -7.02 9.22 -1.52
C VAL A 112 -6.30 8.03 -0.90
N SER A 113 -6.54 6.85 -1.43
CA SER A 113 -5.77 5.63 -1.14
C SER A 113 -4.75 5.38 -2.23
N ILE A 114 -3.58 4.86 -1.86
CA ILE A 114 -2.47 4.59 -2.79
C ILE A 114 -1.97 3.17 -2.56
N THR A 115 -1.92 2.40 -3.63
CA THR A 115 -1.29 1.07 -3.63
C THR A 115 -0.07 1.11 -4.56
N VAL A 116 1.07 0.67 -4.04
CA VAL A 116 2.31 0.51 -4.82
C VAL A 116 2.61 -0.97 -4.95
N PHE A 117 2.46 -1.52 -6.15
CA PHE A 117 2.80 -2.91 -6.44
C PHE A 117 4.33 -3.04 -6.57
N LEU A 118 4.90 -3.97 -5.81
CA LEU A 118 6.34 -4.23 -5.77
C LEU A 118 6.74 -5.50 -6.56
N ASN A 119 5.75 -6.26 -7.00
CA ASN A 119 5.91 -7.42 -7.87
C ASN A 119 5.44 -7.08 -9.29
N GLN A 120 6.05 -7.75 -10.29
CA GLN A 120 5.57 -7.65 -11.67
C GLN A 120 4.29 -8.49 -11.85
N PRO A 121 3.39 -8.09 -12.76
CA PRO A 121 2.12 -8.80 -12.95
C PRO A 121 2.27 -10.27 -13.38
N ASP A 122 3.39 -10.64 -13.98
CA ASP A 122 3.71 -12.00 -14.43
C ASP A 122 4.36 -12.88 -13.36
N GLU A 123 4.63 -12.32 -12.17
CA GLU A 123 5.21 -13.08 -11.04
C GLU A 123 4.13 -13.78 -10.19
N TYR A 124 2.83 -13.50 -10.39
CA TYR A 124 1.75 -14.05 -9.56
C TYR A 124 0.43 -14.13 -10.32
N GLU A 125 -0.48 -14.97 -9.84
CA GLU A 125 -1.86 -15.07 -10.31
C GLU A 125 -2.82 -14.47 -9.28
N GLY A 126 -3.86 -13.75 -9.75
CA GLY A 126 -4.79 -13.02 -8.88
C GLY A 126 -4.15 -11.77 -8.27
N GLY A 127 -4.52 -11.45 -7.04
CA GLY A 127 -3.96 -10.28 -6.32
C GLY A 127 -4.31 -8.93 -6.92
N ASP A 128 -5.32 -8.86 -7.76
CA ASP A 128 -5.78 -7.62 -8.37
C ASP A 128 -6.28 -6.63 -7.30
N LEU A 129 -5.94 -5.36 -7.47
CA LEU A 129 -6.66 -4.29 -6.79
C LEU A 129 -7.96 -4.03 -7.55
N THR A 130 -9.06 -4.42 -6.94
CA THR A 130 -10.38 -4.27 -7.54
C THR A 130 -11.15 -3.11 -6.91
N LEU A 131 -11.62 -2.20 -7.74
CA LEU A 131 -12.42 -1.05 -7.31
C LEU A 131 -13.86 -1.20 -7.79
N MET A 132 -14.82 -1.16 -6.86
CA MET A 132 -16.23 -1.08 -7.21
C MET A 132 -16.61 0.37 -7.49
N THR A 133 -17.07 0.64 -8.69
CA THR A 133 -17.49 1.98 -9.13
C THR A 133 -18.96 1.98 -9.49
N ALA A 134 -19.55 3.17 -9.70
CA ALA A 134 -20.94 3.30 -10.17
C ALA A 134 -21.18 2.63 -11.54
N THR A 135 -20.14 2.44 -12.34
CA THR A 135 -20.21 1.80 -13.66
C THR A 135 -19.78 0.34 -13.65
N GLY A 136 -19.49 -0.24 -12.48
CA GLY A 136 -19.07 -1.60 -12.32
C GLY A 136 -17.66 -1.72 -11.72
N GLU A 137 -17.13 -2.94 -11.79
CA GLU A 137 -15.81 -3.31 -11.28
C GLU A 137 -14.71 -2.85 -12.21
N VAL A 138 -13.63 -2.30 -11.64
CA VAL A 138 -12.39 -1.89 -12.34
C VAL A 138 -11.20 -2.53 -11.65
N LYS A 139 -10.25 -3.07 -12.43
CA LYS A 139 -8.99 -3.67 -11.96
C LYS A 139 -7.80 -2.86 -12.43
#